data_73c84e7b02bc20a75d0a1020858a1f99
#
_entry.id   73c84e7b02bc20a75d0a1020858a1f99
#
_cell.length_a   1.000
_cell.length_b   1.000
_cell.length_c   1.000
_cell.angle_alpha   90.00
_cell.angle_beta   90.00
_cell.angle_gamma   90.00
#
_symmetry.space_group_name_H-M   'P 1'
#
loop_
_entity.id
_entity.type
_entity.pdbx_description
1 polymer ?
#
loop_
_entity_poly.entity_id
_entity_poly.type
_entity_poly.pdbx_seq_one_letter_code
_entity_poly.pdbx_strand_id
1 'polypeptide(L)'
;MRMDPFIMVVIALLVMSSSVVVHAKRVEFSDVSRSDDTSHIIEMIQQINESMLFSFHHGLMQFGPRYTGTASCNLASQYIYDSFQAMGLSVEFYNWKMKGFTSRNVVATLEGIDPNSTAQYILCGHYDTVKAGPGADDDGSGVAAVLAIASVLSHYQFNNTIKFITFSGEEVGTYGSFTYARDASHRGDNIIAVLNMDMIGFANTVEGGRVLRFFPPLRSRWIAEYATTIAEKYQDMLDMTVVTLPSYPGDDSQAFVDYGYDGVWIAHQDGYPYGHSANDTADHLNWTYYTKATKLMLAITAEIAQRPIDVEVMLLRPLEGYLYFFKRPVRQTSFADFWANGMRGRTFIIGGRTMASAEVFSSEPIRYVVFCVDGQFLVWDSDPPYEWRIQGWFYPLIGKHTIEVYAYTTSGKVASDEMDVIILSLSTTYK
;
A
#
# COMPACT_ATOMS: atom_id res chain seq x y z
N MET A 1 34.66 5.24 -13.59
CA MET A 1 34.96 3.86 -13.99
C MET A 1 34.25 3.63 -15.32
N ARG A 2 34.96 3.50 -16.42
CA ARG A 2 34.35 3.23 -17.74
C ARG A 2 33.87 1.79 -17.73
N MET A 3 32.59 1.55 -17.94
CA MET A 3 32.05 0.21 -18.11
C MET A 3 32.58 -0.38 -19.43
N ASP A 4 32.89 -1.68 -19.40
CA ASP A 4 33.33 -2.43 -20.56
C ASP A 4 32.28 -2.36 -21.68
N PRO A 5 32.63 -1.98 -22.91
CA PRO A 5 31.69 -1.91 -24.03
C PRO A 5 30.95 -3.23 -24.29
N PHE A 6 31.53 -4.37 -23.92
CA PHE A 6 30.89 -5.67 -24.03
C PHE A 6 29.68 -5.80 -23.10
N ILE A 7 29.75 -5.26 -21.86
CA ILE A 7 28.63 -5.23 -20.91
C ILE A 7 27.51 -4.31 -21.42
N MET A 8 27.89 -3.19 -22.08
CA MET A 8 26.91 -2.28 -22.70
C MET A 8 26.17 -2.94 -23.87
N VAL A 9 26.85 -3.74 -24.69
CA VAL A 9 26.21 -4.45 -25.81
C VAL A 9 25.29 -5.57 -25.33
N VAL A 10 25.66 -6.30 -24.28
CA VAL A 10 24.83 -7.35 -23.69
C VAL A 10 23.57 -6.76 -23.07
N ILE A 11 23.67 -5.62 -22.37
CA ILE A 11 22.53 -4.90 -21.84
C ILE A 11 21.63 -4.37 -22.97
N ALA A 12 22.20 -3.84 -24.06
CA ALA A 12 21.44 -3.34 -25.20
C ALA A 12 20.71 -4.46 -25.96
N LEU A 13 21.33 -5.66 -26.11
CA LEU A 13 20.69 -6.81 -26.75
C LEU A 13 19.55 -7.42 -25.93
N LEU A 14 19.60 -7.35 -24.59
CA LEU A 14 18.53 -7.79 -23.70
C LEU A 14 17.29 -6.87 -23.75
N VAL A 15 17.47 -5.60 -24.12
CA VAL A 15 16.37 -4.61 -24.23
C VAL A 15 15.62 -4.71 -25.56
N MET A 16 16.25 -5.25 -26.63
CA MET A 16 15.68 -5.28 -27.98
C MET A 16 14.77 -6.49 -28.29
N SER A 17 14.70 -7.48 -27.39
CA SER A 17 13.89 -8.69 -27.64
C SER A 17 12.61 -8.73 -26.82
N SER A 18 11.52 -8.46 -27.50
CA SER A 18 10.14 -8.94 -27.28
C SER A 18 9.13 -8.02 -26.58
N SER A 19 8.16 -7.63 -27.38
CA SER A 19 6.78 -7.40 -26.96
C SER A 19 6.15 -8.78 -26.63
N VAL A 20 6.03 -9.13 -25.36
CA VAL A 20 5.24 -10.27 -24.89
C VAL A 20 4.05 -9.72 -24.12
N VAL A 21 2.87 -10.08 -24.59
CA VAL A 21 1.60 -9.86 -23.90
C VAL A 21 1.65 -10.67 -22.60
N VAL A 22 1.74 -9.99 -21.47
CA VAL A 22 1.68 -10.64 -20.15
C VAL A 22 0.22 -11.00 -19.90
N HIS A 23 -0.11 -12.28 -19.91
CA HIS A 23 -1.35 -12.78 -19.33
C HIS A 23 -1.17 -12.77 -17.82
N ALA A 24 -1.74 -11.77 -17.15
CA ALA A 24 -1.90 -11.80 -15.71
C ALA A 24 -2.74 -13.06 -15.36
N LYS A 25 -2.18 -13.95 -14.56
CA LYS A 25 -2.92 -15.04 -13.97
C LYS A 25 -3.93 -14.41 -13.02
N ARG A 26 -5.22 -14.61 -13.30
CA ARG A 26 -6.33 -14.17 -12.45
C ARG A 26 -6.19 -14.92 -11.13
N VAL A 27 -5.98 -14.20 -10.04
CA VAL A 27 -6.12 -14.77 -8.70
C VAL A 27 -7.60 -15.09 -8.53
N GLU A 28 -7.96 -16.36 -8.47
CA GLU A 28 -9.31 -16.77 -8.14
C GLU A 28 -9.50 -16.58 -6.64
N PHE A 29 -10.16 -15.48 -6.28
CA PHE A 29 -10.65 -15.28 -4.92
C PHE A 29 -11.78 -16.29 -4.70
N SER A 30 -11.60 -17.19 -3.74
CA SER A 30 -12.69 -18.08 -3.33
C SER A 30 -13.83 -17.24 -2.75
N ASP A 31 -14.98 -17.23 -3.41
CA ASP A 31 -16.23 -16.66 -2.91
C ASP A 31 -16.68 -17.41 -1.65
N VAL A 32 -16.21 -16.93 -0.49
CA VAL A 32 -16.77 -17.32 0.79
C VAL A 32 -17.14 -16.05 1.57
N SER A 33 -18.07 -15.28 1.02
CA SER A 33 -18.83 -14.35 1.83
C SER A 33 -20.11 -15.04 2.27
N ARG A 34 -20.27 -15.28 3.57
CA ARG A 34 -21.56 -15.68 4.13
C ARG A 34 -22.57 -14.56 3.85
N SER A 35 -23.81 -14.90 3.51
CA SER A 35 -24.88 -13.95 3.20
C SER A 35 -25.12 -12.91 4.31
N ASP A 36 -24.79 -13.24 5.55
CA ASP A 36 -24.92 -12.35 6.71
C ASP A 36 -23.87 -11.21 6.70
N ASP A 37 -22.64 -11.45 6.26
CA ASP A 37 -21.58 -10.41 6.24
C ASP A 37 -21.90 -9.29 5.23
N THR A 38 -22.50 -9.62 4.10
CA THR A 38 -22.85 -8.62 3.08
C THR A 38 -23.92 -7.65 3.56
N SER A 39 -24.92 -8.12 4.35
CA SER A 39 -25.98 -7.25 4.88
C SER A 39 -25.42 -6.22 5.88
N HIS A 40 -24.48 -6.63 6.72
CA HIS A 40 -23.83 -5.74 7.68
C HIS A 40 -22.98 -4.66 7.00
N ILE A 41 -22.25 -5.02 5.92
CA ILE A 41 -21.46 -4.02 5.19
C ILE A 41 -22.37 -3.01 4.49
N ILE A 42 -23.51 -3.42 3.94
CA ILE A 42 -24.52 -2.49 3.40
C ILE A 42 -25.00 -1.51 4.46
N GLU A 43 -25.28 -1.99 5.68
CA GLU A 43 -25.67 -1.13 6.80
C GLU A 43 -24.56 -0.13 7.18
N MET A 44 -23.29 -0.56 7.18
CA MET A 44 -22.15 0.32 7.41
C MET A 44 -22.05 1.41 6.33
N ILE A 45 -22.14 1.02 5.05
CA ILE A 45 -22.09 1.96 3.90
C ILE A 45 -23.19 3.04 4.03
N GLN A 46 -24.39 2.67 4.47
CA GLN A 46 -25.51 3.60 4.59
C GLN A 46 -25.32 4.63 5.70
N GLN A 47 -24.49 4.37 6.71
CA GLN A 47 -24.22 5.30 7.81
C GLN A 47 -23.33 6.47 7.38
N ILE A 48 -22.45 6.29 6.38
CA ILE A 48 -21.67 7.40 5.83
C ILE A 48 -22.60 8.38 5.09
N ASN A 49 -22.51 9.66 5.40
CA ASN A 49 -23.27 10.71 4.76
C ASN A 49 -22.50 12.03 4.70
N GLU A 50 -22.96 12.95 3.85
CA GLU A 50 -22.31 14.27 3.65
C GLU A 50 -22.16 15.07 4.94
N SER A 51 -23.16 15.06 5.82
CA SER A 51 -23.13 15.80 7.08
C SER A 51 -22.02 15.32 8.01
N MET A 52 -21.81 13.99 8.08
CA MET A 52 -20.73 13.39 8.86
C MET A 52 -19.37 13.82 8.31
N LEU A 53 -19.15 13.68 7.01
CA LEU A 53 -17.91 14.09 6.35
C LEU A 53 -17.64 15.59 6.52
N PHE A 54 -18.67 16.41 6.29
CA PHE A 54 -18.57 17.85 6.48
C PHE A 54 -18.16 18.20 7.91
N SER A 55 -18.74 17.52 8.91
CA SER A 55 -18.43 17.77 10.32
C SER A 55 -16.95 17.51 10.64
N PHE A 56 -16.40 16.35 10.23
CA PHE A 56 -15.00 16.01 10.47
C PHE A 56 -14.07 16.93 9.68
N HIS A 57 -14.38 17.14 8.42
CA HIS A 57 -13.59 18.01 7.55
C HIS A 57 -13.57 19.46 8.06
N HIS A 58 -14.74 20.03 8.37
CA HIS A 58 -14.86 21.38 8.89
C HIS A 58 -14.11 21.53 10.23
N GLY A 59 -14.22 20.54 11.12
CA GLY A 59 -13.46 20.51 12.37
C GLY A 59 -11.96 20.57 12.16
N LEU A 60 -11.43 19.87 11.15
CA LEU A 60 -10.01 19.93 10.79
C LEU A 60 -9.62 21.28 10.17
N MET A 61 -10.47 21.86 9.31
CA MET A 61 -10.22 23.14 8.65
C MET A 61 -10.13 24.32 9.60
N GLN A 62 -10.66 24.23 10.83
CA GLN A 62 -10.56 25.30 11.85
C GLN A 62 -9.12 25.65 12.21
N PHE A 63 -8.15 24.76 11.96
CA PHE A 63 -6.75 24.99 12.28
C PHE A 63 -5.98 25.71 11.17
N GLY A 64 -6.61 25.98 10.01
CA GLY A 64 -5.97 26.60 8.84
C GLY A 64 -4.79 25.78 8.31
N PRO A 65 -3.74 26.38 7.76
CA PRO A 65 -2.54 25.66 7.33
C PRO A 65 -1.87 24.93 8.50
N ARG A 66 -1.71 23.61 8.33
CA ARG A 66 -1.23 22.67 9.35
C ARG A 66 0.21 22.22 9.09
N TYR A 67 1.06 23.17 8.65
CA TYR A 67 2.43 22.83 8.28
C TYR A 67 3.17 22.07 9.41
N THR A 68 3.87 21.03 9.05
CA THR A 68 4.61 20.13 9.96
C THR A 68 5.43 20.89 11.00
N GLY A 69 5.25 20.53 12.28
CA GLY A 69 5.98 21.11 13.40
C GLY A 69 5.43 22.45 13.91
N THR A 70 4.33 22.97 13.36
CA THR A 70 3.67 24.21 13.86
C THR A 70 2.67 23.90 14.98
N ALA A 71 2.25 24.95 15.66
CA ALA A 71 1.18 24.86 16.67
C ALA A 71 -0.14 24.37 16.06
N SER A 72 -0.51 24.85 14.86
CA SER A 72 -1.71 24.42 14.12
C SER A 72 -1.68 22.93 13.83
N CYS A 73 -0.54 22.40 13.36
CA CYS A 73 -0.34 20.97 13.14
C CYS A 73 -0.53 20.17 14.43
N ASN A 74 0.00 20.64 15.56
CA ASN A 74 -0.18 20.00 16.85
C ASN A 74 -1.64 20.04 17.34
N LEU A 75 -2.36 21.16 17.15
CA LEU A 75 -3.78 21.27 17.50
C LEU A 75 -4.64 20.37 16.63
N ALA A 76 -4.36 20.28 15.34
CA ALA A 76 -5.04 19.36 14.42
C ALA A 76 -4.85 17.90 14.84
N SER A 77 -3.61 17.50 15.20
CA SER A 77 -3.38 16.14 15.70
C SER A 77 -4.11 15.85 17.02
N GLN A 78 -4.29 16.86 17.89
CA GLN A 78 -5.08 16.69 19.11
C GLN A 78 -6.58 16.51 18.80
N TYR A 79 -7.11 17.29 17.86
CA TYR A 79 -8.50 17.15 17.41
C TYR A 79 -8.76 15.73 16.84
N ILE A 80 -7.82 15.21 16.04
CA ILE A 80 -7.93 13.86 15.47
C ILE A 80 -7.86 12.80 16.58
N TYR A 81 -6.93 12.94 17.51
CA TYR A 81 -6.79 12.06 18.68
C TYR A 81 -8.09 12.02 19.50
N ASP A 82 -8.63 13.19 19.86
CA ASP A 82 -9.85 13.30 20.65
C ASP A 82 -11.06 12.71 19.90
N SER A 83 -11.09 12.87 18.56
CA SER A 83 -12.12 12.27 17.71
C SER A 83 -12.08 10.75 17.76
N PHE A 84 -10.92 10.13 17.56
CA PHE A 84 -10.78 8.67 17.66
C PHE A 84 -11.06 8.15 19.08
N GLN A 85 -10.64 8.88 20.11
CA GLN A 85 -10.91 8.52 21.49
C GLN A 85 -12.42 8.55 21.79
N ALA A 86 -13.14 9.53 21.26
CA ALA A 86 -14.59 9.62 21.40
C ALA A 86 -15.36 8.46 20.73
N MET A 87 -14.76 7.80 19.72
CA MET A 87 -15.27 6.59 19.08
C MET A 87 -15.01 5.31 19.89
N GLY A 88 -14.29 5.41 21.02
CA GLY A 88 -13.92 4.25 21.86
C GLY A 88 -12.74 3.43 21.37
N LEU A 89 -11.99 3.94 20.39
CA LEU A 89 -10.79 3.27 19.87
C LEU A 89 -9.60 3.42 20.83
N SER A 90 -8.65 2.48 20.76
CA SER A 90 -7.35 2.62 21.39
C SER A 90 -6.52 3.60 20.57
N VAL A 91 -6.10 4.71 21.16
CA VAL A 91 -5.43 5.80 20.44
C VAL A 91 -4.10 6.14 21.08
N GLU A 92 -3.09 6.34 20.24
CA GLU A 92 -1.77 6.80 20.68
C GLU A 92 -1.18 7.87 19.76
N PHE A 93 -0.27 8.68 20.30
CA PHE A 93 0.59 9.53 19.50
C PHE A 93 1.90 8.81 19.20
N TYR A 94 2.19 8.59 17.94
CA TYR A 94 3.50 8.15 17.49
C TYR A 94 4.39 9.36 17.20
N ASN A 95 5.26 9.71 18.17
CA ASN A 95 6.16 10.87 18.05
C ASN A 95 7.38 10.50 17.19
N TRP A 96 7.75 11.40 16.28
CA TRP A 96 8.89 11.21 15.41
C TRP A 96 9.76 12.48 15.28
N LYS A 97 11.02 12.25 14.88
CA LYS A 97 11.98 13.31 14.57
C LYS A 97 12.83 12.91 13.38
N MET A 98 12.87 13.72 12.34
CA MET A 98 13.64 13.49 11.14
C MET A 98 14.00 14.78 10.41
N LYS A 99 15.24 14.88 9.88
CA LYS A 99 15.70 16.01 9.05
C LYS A 99 15.45 17.40 9.64
N GLY A 100 15.47 17.53 10.97
CA GLY A 100 15.21 18.78 11.68
C GLY A 100 13.75 19.08 12.01
N PHE A 101 12.82 18.29 11.52
CA PHE A 101 11.42 18.32 11.90
C PHE A 101 11.16 17.43 13.12
N THR A 102 10.20 17.84 13.93
CA THR A 102 9.64 17.03 15.02
C THR A 102 8.13 17.19 14.96
N SER A 103 7.41 16.07 14.92
CA SER A 103 5.96 16.03 14.88
C SER A 103 5.47 14.67 15.40
N ARG A 104 4.21 14.35 15.19
CA ARG A 104 3.59 13.10 15.64
C ARG A 104 2.52 12.62 14.67
N ASN A 105 2.41 11.32 14.49
CA ASN A 105 1.25 10.72 13.84
C ASN A 105 0.20 10.41 14.90
N VAL A 106 -1.06 10.29 14.50
CA VAL A 106 -2.13 9.78 15.37
C VAL A 106 -2.50 8.39 14.89
N VAL A 107 -2.41 7.42 15.79
CA VAL A 107 -2.67 6.00 15.50
C VAL A 107 -3.85 5.54 16.33
N ALA A 108 -4.93 5.15 15.70
CA ALA A 108 -6.08 4.53 16.34
C ALA A 108 -6.18 3.07 15.90
N THR A 109 -6.47 2.18 16.85
CA THR A 109 -6.54 0.74 16.61
C THR A 109 -7.91 0.20 16.96
N LEU A 110 -8.50 -0.52 16.01
CA LEU A 110 -9.66 -1.40 16.19
C LEU A 110 -9.14 -2.84 16.13
N GLU A 111 -9.04 -3.47 17.29
CA GLU A 111 -8.46 -4.81 17.41
C GLU A 111 -9.32 -5.86 16.73
N GLY A 112 -8.68 -6.77 16.00
CA GLY A 112 -9.33 -7.94 15.42
C GLY A 112 -9.76 -8.95 16.47
N ILE A 113 -10.83 -9.69 16.20
CA ILE A 113 -11.37 -10.69 17.14
C ILE A 113 -10.87 -12.11 16.89
N ASP A 114 -10.22 -12.39 15.75
CA ASP A 114 -9.60 -13.70 15.51
C ASP A 114 -8.31 -13.84 16.33
N PRO A 115 -8.28 -14.71 17.36
CA PRO A 115 -7.10 -14.85 18.21
C PRO A 115 -5.91 -15.49 17.48
N ASN A 116 -6.11 -16.03 16.28
CA ASN A 116 -5.06 -16.63 15.47
C ASN A 116 -4.51 -15.65 14.42
N SER A 117 -5.17 -14.50 14.22
CA SER A 117 -4.72 -13.50 13.26
C SER A 117 -3.89 -12.42 13.93
N THR A 118 -2.73 -12.12 13.36
CA THR A 118 -1.92 -10.94 13.69
C THR A 118 -1.98 -9.88 12.58
N ALA A 119 -2.78 -10.12 11.55
CA ALA A 119 -2.88 -9.26 10.39
C ALA A 119 -3.44 -7.88 10.72
N GLN A 120 -2.81 -6.88 10.14
CA GLN A 120 -3.17 -5.48 10.30
C GLN A 120 -3.42 -4.85 8.92
N TYR A 121 -4.54 -4.16 8.80
CA TYR A 121 -4.86 -3.35 7.64
C TYR A 121 -4.83 -1.88 8.06
N ILE A 122 -4.12 -1.05 7.30
CA ILE A 122 -3.97 0.38 7.61
C ILE A 122 -4.81 1.18 6.63
N LEU A 123 -5.67 2.05 7.15
CA LEU A 123 -6.35 3.10 6.42
C LEU A 123 -5.76 4.43 6.86
N CYS A 124 -5.23 5.23 5.93
CA CYS A 124 -4.50 6.44 6.29
C CYS A 124 -4.70 7.60 5.32
N GLY A 125 -4.22 8.76 5.73
CA GLY A 125 -4.04 10.01 5.03
C GLY A 125 -3.15 10.92 5.85
N HIS A 126 -2.73 12.08 5.31
CA HIS A 126 -1.87 13.00 6.03
C HIS A 126 -2.61 14.27 6.48
N TYR A 127 -2.35 14.70 7.72
CA TYR A 127 -3.04 15.86 8.26
C TYR A 127 -2.23 17.16 8.22
N ASP A 128 -0.94 17.10 7.91
CA ASP A 128 -0.15 18.30 7.65
C ASP A 128 -0.44 18.88 6.26
N THR A 129 -0.04 20.09 6.01
CA THR A 129 -0.25 20.80 4.75
C THR A 129 0.98 21.59 4.38
N VAL A 130 1.05 22.07 3.13
CA VAL A 130 1.97 23.14 2.77
C VAL A 130 1.68 24.40 3.58
N LYS A 131 2.66 25.31 3.67
CA LYS A 131 2.47 26.60 4.37
C LYS A 131 1.45 27.51 3.70
N ALA A 132 1.27 27.36 2.40
CA ALA A 132 0.50 28.29 1.57
C ALA A 132 -1.00 28.05 1.65
N GLY A 133 -1.46 26.85 1.97
CA GLY A 133 -2.85 26.44 1.83
C GLY A 133 -3.44 25.75 3.05
N PRO A 134 -4.76 25.85 3.23
CA PRO A 134 -5.46 25.15 4.31
C PRO A 134 -5.57 23.65 4.06
N GLY A 135 -5.28 23.15 2.84
CA GLY A 135 -5.28 21.71 2.53
C GLY A 135 -6.65 21.09 2.70
N ALA A 136 -7.66 21.57 1.96
CA ALA A 136 -9.01 21.05 2.09
C ALA A 136 -9.16 19.70 1.38
N ASP A 137 -8.57 19.57 0.18
CA ASP A 137 -8.47 18.29 -0.51
C ASP A 137 -7.16 17.59 -0.19
N ASP A 138 -6.06 18.33 -0.12
CA ASP A 138 -4.69 17.85 0.11
C ASP A 138 -4.22 18.14 1.57
N ASP A 139 -4.32 17.21 2.54
CA ASP A 139 -5.14 16.00 2.46
C ASP A 139 -6.21 16.01 3.58
N GLY A 140 -6.94 17.12 3.65
CA GLY A 140 -8.11 17.22 4.54
C GLY A 140 -9.21 16.24 4.17
N SER A 141 -9.31 15.90 2.87
CA SER A 141 -10.31 14.95 2.37
C SER A 141 -9.99 13.51 2.82
N GLY A 142 -8.77 13.05 2.71
CA GLY A 142 -8.39 11.72 3.19
C GLY A 142 -8.54 11.59 4.70
N VAL A 143 -8.06 12.59 5.48
CA VAL A 143 -8.17 12.57 6.94
C VAL A 143 -9.62 12.52 7.41
N ALA A 144 -10.51 13.34 6.84
CA ALA A 144 -11.92 13.34 7.25
C ALA A 144 -12.62 12.04 6.84
N ALA A 145 -12.23 11.42 5.72
CA ALA A 145 -12.71 10.10 5.33
C ALA A 145 -12.23 9.02 6.31
N VAL A 146 -10.95 9.04 6.74
CA VAL A 146 -10.42 8.13 7.78
C VAL A 146 -11.24 8.24 9.05
N LEU A 147 -11.53 9.47 9.52
CA LEU A 147 -12.36 9.71 10.72
C LEU A 147 -13.80 9.21 10.53
N ALA A 148 -14.42 9.48 9.37
CA ALA A 148 -15.79 9.04 9.09
C ALA A 148 -15.89 7.52 9.02
N ILE A 149 -14.95 6.85 8.36
CA ILE A 149 -14.89 5.38 8.28
C ILE A 149 -14.66 4.79 9.68
N ALA A 150 -13.72 5.32 10.44
CA ALA A 150 -13.44 4.88 11.80
C ALA A 150 -14.66 5.02 12.70
N SER A 151 -15.43 6.13 12.58
CA SER A 151 -16.63 6.37 13.39
C SER A 151 -17.73 5.33 13.15
N VAL A 152 -17.80 4.76 11.94
CA VAL A 152 -18.73 3.67 11.63
C VAL A 152 -18.17 2.32 12.07
N LEU A 153 -16.93 2.00 11.62
CA LEU A 153 -16.36 0.67 11.84
C LEU A 153 -16.08 0.36 13.32
N SER A 154 -15.86 1.37 14.17
CA SER A 154 -15.69 1.20 15.62
C SER A 154 -16.87 0.54 16.34
N HIS A 155 -18.05 0.51 15.72
CA HIS A 155 -19.23 -0.15 16.25
C HIS A 155 -19.38 -1.63 15.83
N TYR A 156 -18.45 -2.14 15.06
CA TYR A 156 -18.47 -3.50 14.51
C TYR A 156 -17.20 -4.26 14.88
N GLN A 157 -17.25 -5.57 14.70
CA GLN A 157 -16.12 -6.47 14.96
C GLN A 157 -15.63 -7.06 13.64
N PHE A 158 -14.32 -7.17 13.49
CA PHE A 158 -13.65 -7.70 12.31
C PHE A 158 -12.69 -8.83 12.71
N ASN A 159 -12.43 -9.77 11.82
CA ASN A 159 -11.48 -10.85 12.08
C ASN A 159 -10.06 -10.30 12.31
N ASN A 160 -9.68 -9.32 11.52
CA ASN A 160 -8.33 -8.75 11.53
C ASN A 160 -8.33 -7.32 12.10
N THR A 161 -7.18 -6.90 12.60
CA THR A 161 -6.98 -5.56 13.14
C THR A 161 -7.01 -4.50 12.06
N ILE A 162 -7.75 -3.40 12.30
CA ILE A 162 -7.73 -2.21 11.47
C ILE A 162 -7.02 -1.09 12.24
N LYS A 163 -6.02 -0.48 11.60
CA LYS A 163 -5.40 0.74 12.12
C LYS A 163 -5.82 1.94 11.27
N PHE A 164 -6.33 2.95 11.92
CA PHE A 164 -6.61 4.25 11.32
C PHE A 164 -5.46 5.17 11.69
N ILE A 165 -4.67 5.58 10.71
CA ILE A 165 -3.47 6.39 10.96
C ILE A 165 -3.58 7.69 10.19
N THR A 166 -3.34 8.81 10.88
CA THR A 166 -3.13 10.08 10.20
C THR A 166 -1.69 10.51 10.39
N PHE A 167 -1.00 10.65 9.27
CA PHE A 167 0.42 11.00 9.25
C PHE A 167 0.63 12.51 9.30
N SER A 168 1.81 12.93 9.75
CA SER A 168 2.33 14.27 9.53
C SER A 168 3.71 14.19 8.91
N GLY A 169 4.12 15.26 8.25
CA GLY A 169 5.41 15.32 7.59
C GLY A 169 5.41 14.71 6.19
N GLU A 170 4.24 14.53 5.60
CA GLU A 170 4.10 14.16 4.20
C GLU A 170 4.67 15.27 3.32
N GLU A 171 4.22 16.49 3.50
CA GLU A 171 4.54 17.72 2.74
C GLU A 171 6.01 18.18 2.87
N VAL A 172 6.75 17.58 3.77
CA VAL A 172 8.19 17.82 3.96
C VAL A 172 9.05 16.62 3.61
N GLY A 173 8.44 15.55 3.08
CA GLY A 173 9.13 14.37 2.56
C GLY A 173 8.71 13.04 3.20
N THR A 174 7.41 12.84 3.49
CA THR A 174 6.79 11.61 4.03
C THR A 174 7.45 11.08 5.32
N TYR A 175 7.95 12.00 6.19
CA TYR A 175 8.78 11.59 7.33
C TYR A 175 8.02 10.83 8.41
N GLY A 176 6.73 11.15 8.60
CA GLY A 176 5.89 10.48 9.59
C GLY A 176 5.61 9.03 9.23
N SER A 177 5.20 8.78 8.01
CA SER A 177 4.96 7.43 7.49
C SER A 177 6.25 6.63 7.37
N PHE A 178 7.34 7.26 6.89
CA PHE A 178 8.65 6.60 6.79
C PHE A 178 9.16 6.10 8.13
N THR A 179 9.09 6.93 9.18
CA THR A 179 9.55 6.52 10.51
C THR A 179 8.66 5.45 11.10
N TYR A 180 7.34 5.54 10.90
CA TYR A 180 6.40 4.54 11.36
C TYR A 180 6.60 3.19 10.65
N ALA A 181 6.68 3.17 9.32
CA ALA A 181 6.89 1.95 8.54
C ALA A 181 8.22 1.26 8.87
N ARG A 182 9.31 2.05 9.05
CA ARG A 182 10.59 1.54 9.51
C ARG A 182 10.48 0.82 10.85
N ASP A 183 9.86 1.47 11.82
CA ASP A 183 9.76 0.93 13.17
C ASP A 183 8.79 -0.25 13.23
N ALA A 184 7.71 -0.25 12.42
CA ALA A 184 6.82 -1.39 12.23
C ALA A 184 7.57 -2.61 11.67
N SER A 185 8.40 -2.40 10.64
CA SER A 185 9.24 -3.45 10.07
C SER A 185 10.24 -4.01 11.09
N HIS A 186 10.83 -3.15 11.93
CA HIS A 186 11.74 -3.61 12.98
C HIS A 186 11.04 -4.37 14.10
N ARG A 187 9.76 -4.11 14.36
CA ARG A 187 8.95 -4.88 15.32
C ARG A 187 8.44 -6.20 14.74
N GLY A 188 8.48 -6.36 13.42
CA GLY A 188 7.85 -7.49 12.73
C GLY A 188 6.32 -7.39 12.71
N ASP A 189 5.76 -6.17 12.62
CA ASP A 189 4.32 -5.97 12.55
C ASP A 189 3.80 -6.61 11.25
N ASN A 190 2.73 -7.41 11.36
CA ASN A 190 2.12 -8.08 10.22
C ASN A 190 1.13 -7.16 9.49
N ILE A 191 1.65 -6.18 8.74
CA ILE A 191 0.85 -5.24 7.94
C ILE A 191 0.63 -5.85 6.56
N ILE A 192 -0.63 -6.18 6.24
CA ILE A 192 -1.01 -6.84 4.98
C ILE A 192 -1.25 -5.82 3.88
N ALA A 193 -1.93 -4.71 4.19
CA ALA A 193 -2.20 -3.66 3.22
C ALA A 193 -2.27 -2.29 3.87
N VAL A 194 -1.80 -1.28 3.12
CA VAL A 194 -1.90 0.14 3.46
C VAL A 194 -2.71 0.86 2.38
N LEU A 195 -3.85 1.39 2.77
CA LEU A 195 -4.78 2.13 1.92
C LEU A 195 -4.60 3.62 2.21
N ASN A 196 -3.76 4.30 1.43
CA ASN A 196 -3.47 5.72 1.59
C ASN A 196 -4.45 6.55 0.76
N MET A 197 -5.42 7.17 1.42
CA MET A 197 -6.34 8.11 0.80
C MET A 197 -5.72 9.50 0.85
N ASP A 198 -5.37 10.01 -0.31
CA ASP A 198 -4.71 11.31 -0.43
C ASP A 198 -5.29 12.02 -1.65
N MET A 199 -6.09 13.06 -1.38
CA MET A 199 -6.90 13.82 -2.35
C MET A 199 -8.06 12.99 -2.95
N ILE A 200 -9.13 12.78 -2.19
CA ILE A 200 -10.31 12.03 -2.63
C ILE A 200 -11.61 12.86 -2.64
N GLY A 201 -11.53 14.19 -2.47
CA GLY A 201 -12.70 15.05 -2.30
C GLY A 201 -13.16 15.78 -3.57
N PHE A 202 -12.40 15.76 -4.67
CA PHE A 202 -12.68 16.58 -5.85
C PHE A 202 -13.22 15.81 -7.06
N ALA A 203 -14.26 16.35 -7.67
CA ALA A 203 -14.71 15.95 -9.00
C ALA A 203 -15.41 17.11 -9.71
N ASN A 204 -15.05 17.40 -10.95
CA ASN A 204 -15.64 18.46 -11.76
C ASN A 204 -16.22 17.96 -13.09
N THR A 205 -16.10 16.66 -13.37
CA THR A 205 -16.73 16.01 -14.53
C THR A 205 -17.69 14.91 -14.09
N VAL A 206 -18.62 14.53 -14.96
CA VAL A 206 -19.56 13.42 -14.68
C VAL A 206 -18.81 12.11 -14.53
N GLU A 207 -17.78 11.88 -15.36
CA GLU A 207 -16.92 10.70 -15.29
C GLU A 207 -16.09 10.71 -13.99
N GLY A 208 -15.44 11.82 -13.68
CA GLY A 208 -14.66 11.98 -12.45
C GLY A 208 -15.49 11.76 -11.20
N GLY A 209 -16.79 12.14 -11.23
CA GLY A 209 -17.74 11.91 -10.13
C GLY A 209 -18.12 10.44 -9.88
N ARG A 210 -17.52 9.49 -10.64
CA ARG A 210 -17.75 8.04 -10.54
C ARG A 210 -16.49 7.21 -10.46
N VAL A 211 -15.31 7.83 -10.45
CA VAL A 211 -14.04 7.13 -10.52
C VAL A 211 -13.16 7.43 -9.32
N LEU A 212 -12.63 6.38 -8.72
CA LEU A 212 -11.56 6.46 -7.74
C LEU A 212 -10.33 5.76 -8.31
N ARG A 213 -9.18 6.45 -8.33
CA ARG A 213 -7.93 5.92 -8.89
C ARG A 213 -7.09 5.28 -7.81
N PHE A 214 -6.51 4.15 -8.15
CA PHE A 214 -5.56 3.40 -7.35
C PHE A 214 -4.22 3.35 -8.08
N PHE A 215 -3.13 3.64 -7.36
CA PHE A 215 -1.77 3.69 -7.90
C PHE A 215 -0.88 2.65 -7.22
N PRO A 216 -1.16 1.35 -7.37
CA PRO A 216 -0.37 0.32 -6.72
C PRO A 216 0.99 0.14 -7.41
N PRO A 217 2.08 -0.07 -6.68
CA PRO A 217 3.25 -0.78 -7.20
C PRO A 217 2.84 -2.16 -7.70
N LEU A 218 3.67 -2.77 -8.55
CA LEU A 218 3.32 -4.06 -9.17
C LEU A 218 2.95 -5.13 -8.13
N ARG A 219 3.72 -5.18 -7.06
CA ARG A 219 3.52 -6.09 -5.93
C ARG A 219 2.16 -5.90 -5.25
N SER A 220 1.73 -4.66 -5.03
CA SER A 220 0.49 -4.30 -4.34
C SER A 220 -0.73 -4.25 -5.27
N ARG A 221 -0.59 -4.70 -6.53
CA ARG A 221 -1.65 -4.63 -7.54
C ARG A 221 -2.92 -5.37 -7.12
N TRP A 222 -2.76 -6.46 -6.36
CA TRP A 222 -3.87 -7.22 -5.82
C TRP A 222 -4.85 -6.36 -5.00
N ILE A 223 -4.38 -5.28 -4.32
CA ILE A 223 -5.25 -4.37 -3.55
C ILE A 223 -6.22 -3.66 -4.50
N ALA A 224 -5.73 -3.14 -5.63
CA ALA A 224 -6.56 -2.47 -6.61
C ALA A 224 -7.51 -3.45 -7.34
N GLU A 225 -7.06 -4.66 -7.61
CA GLU A 225 -7.89 -5.73 -8.18
C GLU A 225 -9.02 -6.12 -7.22
N TYR A 226 -8.69 -6.28 -5.93
CA TYR A 226 -9.69 -6.53 -4.89
C TYR A 226 -10.67 -5.35 -4.76
N ALA A 227 -10.16 -4.11 -4.71
CA ALA A 227 -11.01 -2.91 -4.67
C ALA A 227 -11.96 -2.84 -5.87
N THR A 228 -11.53 -3.29 -7.06
CA THR A 228 -12.38 -3.37 -8.26
C THR A 228 -13.54 -4.36 -8.03
N THR A 229 -13.28 -5.55 -7.47
CA THR A 229 -14.35 -6.52 -7.18
C THR A 229 -15.35 -5.99 -6.16
N ILE A 230 -14.89 -5.21 -5.18
CA ILE A 230 -15.78 -4.58 -4.19
C ILE A 230 -16.60 -3.44 -4.81
N ALA A 231 -16.02 -2.62 -5.69
CA ALA A 231 -16.75 -1.60 -6.42
C ALA A 231 -17.85 -2.23 -7.30
N GLU A 232 -17.55 -3.33 -7.98
CA GLU A 232 -18.51 -4.10 -8.78
C GLU A 232 -19.62 -4.71 -7.89
N LYS A 233 -19.26 -5.29 -6.74
CA LYS A 233 -20.21 -5.88 -5.78
C LYS A 233 -21.25 -4.87 -5.28
N TYR A 234 -20.85 -3.63 -5.07
CA TYR A 234 -21.71 -2.56 -4.53
C TYR A 234 -22.07 -1.49 -5.59
N GLN A 235 -21.93 -1.80 -6.88
CA GLN A 235 -22.11 -0.85 -7.99
C GLN A 235 -23.48 -0.17 -7.97
N ASP A 236 -24.57 -0.93 -7.75
CA ASP A 236 -25.93 -0.41 -7.76
C ASP A 236 -26.19 0.63 -6.64
N MET A 237 -25.40 0.54 -5.56
CA MET A 237 -25.52 1.44 -4.40
C MET A 237 -24.59 2.64 -4.52
N LEU A 238 -23.36 2.43 -4.99
CA LEU A 238 -22.31 3.44 -4.93
C LEU A 238 -22.15 4.22 -6.24
N ASP A 239 -22.47 3.61 -7.37
CA ASP A 239 -22.21 4.18 -8.70
C ASP A 239 -20.75 4.69 -8.81
N MET A 240 -19.81 3.81 -8.42
CA MET A 240 -18.37 4.07 -8.38
C MET A 240 -17.60 2.97 -9.10
N THR A 241 -16.50 3.36 -9.73
CA THR A 241 -15.57 2.46 -10.45
C THR A 241 -14.15 2.70 -9.93
N VAL A 242 -13.38 1.62 -9.81
CA VAL A 242 -11.95 1.68 -9.52
C VAL A 242 -11.17 1.65 -10.82
N VAL A 243 -10.23 2.57 -10.98
CA VAL A 243 -9.28 2.60 -12.11
C VAL A 243 -7.87 2.45 -11.59
N THR A 244 -7.19 1.39 -12.05
CA THR A 244 -5.78 1.14 -11.69
C THR A 244 -4.86 1.85 -12.65
N LEU A 245 -3.96 2.66 -12.11
CA LEU A 245 -2.93 3.39 -12.85
C LEU A 245 -1.53 2.97 -12.37
N PRO A 246 -0.47 3.21 -13.17
CA PRO A 246 0.89 2.97 -12.72
C PRO A 246 1.20 3.72 -11.43
N SER A 247 1.92 3.06 -10.51
CA SER A 247 2.39 3.67 -9.26
C SER A 247 3.18 4.96 -9.52
N TYR A 248 2.94 5.93 -8.65
CA TYR A 248 3.69 7.17 -8.61
C TYR A 248 4.34 7.30 -7.22
N PRO A 249 5.67 7.36 -7.12
CA PRO A 249 6.33 7.42 -5.82
C PRO A 249 6.19 8.80 -5.20
N GLY A 250 6.12 8.86 -3.88
CA GLY A 250 6.19 10.10 -3.13
C GLY A 250 5.05 10.33 -2.15
N ASP A 251 4.14 9.39 -1.98
CA ASP A 251 3.06 9.38 -1.01
C ASP A 251 3.39 8.55 0.24
N ASP A 252 2.52 8.60 1.26
CA ASP A 252 2.74 7.89 2.52
C ASP A 252 2.74 6.36 2.36
N SER A 253 2.03 5.79 1.38
CA SER A 253 2.04 4.34 1.14
C SER A 253 3.39 3.84 0.63
N GLN A 254 4.13 4.67 -0.10
CA GLN A 254 5.47 4.33 -0.60
C GLN A 254 6.45 4.03 0.55
N ALA A 255 6.31 4.71 1.68
CA ALA A 255 7.13 4.44 2.86
C ALA A 255 7.00 2.98 3.34
N PHE A 256 5.79 2.43 3.30
CA PHE A 256 5.54 1.03 3.67
C PHE A 256 6.05 0.06 2.62
N VAL A 257 5.88 0.38 1.35
CA VAL A 257 6.41 -0.42 0.22
C VAL A 257 7.94 -0.51 0.29
N ASP A 258 8.62 0.57 0.65
CA ASP A 258 10.07 0.61 0.84
C ASP A 258 10.55 -0.33 1.97
N TYR A 259 9.68 -0.66 2.93
CA TYR A 259 9.94 -1.63 4.02
C TYR A 259 9.33 -3.02 3.81
N GLY A 260 8.82 -3.30 2.60
CA GLY A 260 8.38 -4.65 2.22
C GLY A 260 6.92 -4.94 2.48
N TYR A 261 6.11 -3.97 2.86
CA TYR A 261 4.67 -4.08 2.98
C TYR A 261 3.96 -3.78 1.67
N ASP A 262 2.70 -4.18 1.55
CA ASP A 262 1.87 -3.79 0.42
C ASP A 262 1.14 -2.48 0.72
N GLY A 263 1.14 -1.56 -0.23
CA GLY A 263 0.54 -0.25 -0.07
C GLY A 263 0.08 0.35 -1.40
N VAL A 264 -0.94 1.20 -1.35
CA VAL A 264 -1.50 1.87 -2.51
C VAL A 264 -1.91 3.29 -2.19
N TRP A 265 -1.52 4.22 -3.06
CA TRP A 265 -2.07 5.56 -3.07
C TRP A 265 -3.42 5.57 -3.80
N ILE A 266 -4.40 6.29 -3.24
CA ILE A 266 -5.78 6.37 -3.71
C ILE A 266 -6.17 7.83 -3.84
N ALA A 267 -6.61 8.25 -5.03
CA ALA A 267 -6.96 9.64 -5.31
C ALA A 267 -8.15 9.76 -6.28
N HIS A 268 -8.75 10.94 -6.36
CA HIS A 268 -9.80 11.26 -7.32
C HIS A 268 -9.30 11.25 -8.77
N GLN A 269 -10.25 11.20 -9.75
CA GLN A 269 -9.94 11.11 -11.18
C GLN A 269 -9.54 12.46 -11.78
N ASP A 270 -10.28 13.52 -11.49
CA ASP A 270 -10.13 14.80 -12.16
C ASP A 270 -8.89 15.56 -11.68
N GLY A 271 -8.25 16.30 -12.57
CA GLY A 271 -7.10 17.12 -12.21
C GLY A 271 -7.49 18.25 -11.24
N TYR A 272 -6.79 18.39 -10.14
CA TYR A 272 -7.03 19.40 -9.11
C TYR A 272 -6.12 20.62 -9.29
N PRO A 273 -6.66 21.78 -9.71
CA PRO A 273 -5.82 22.92 -10.00
C PRO A 273 -5.45 23.77 -8.77
N TYR A 274 -5.95 23.44 -7.58
CA TYR A 274 -5.82 24.23 -6.37
C TYR A 274 -4.81 23.67 -5.36
N GLY A 275 -4.32 22.44 -5.58
CA GLY A 275 -3.36 21.78 -4.70
C GLY A 275 -2.13 22.64 -4.41
N HIS A 276 -1.56 22.50 -3.21
CA HIS A 276 -0.41 23.24 -2.71
C HIS A 276 -0.56 24.78 -2.77
N SER A 277 -1.78 25.30 -2.74
CA SER A 277 -2.06 26.73 -2.81
C SER A 277 -3.06 27.21 -1.75
N ALA A 278 -3.15 28.54 -1.58
CA ALA A 278 -4.15 29.15 -0.69
C ALA A 278 -5.60 28.89 -1.15
N ASN A 279 -5.78 28.42 -2.38
CA ASN A 279 -7.09 28.13 -2.96
C ASN A 279 -7.53 26.67 -2.72
N ASP A 280 -6.74 25.85 -2.04
CA ASP A 280 -7.18 24.51 -1.62
C ASP A 280 -8.15 24.65 -0.44
N THR A 281 -9.40 24.98 -0.76
CA THR A 281 -10.48 25.27 0.18
C THR A 281 -11.69 24.35 -0.02
N ALA A 282 -12.50 24.20 1.03
CA ALA A 282 -13.67 23.33 1.05
C ALA A 282 -14.72 23.65 -0.03
N ASP A 283 -14.73 24.88 -0.55
CA ASP A 283 -15.65 25.32 -1.60
C ASP A 283 -15.42 24.61 -2.95
N HIS A 284 -14.26 24.01 -3.13
CA HIS A 284 -13.90 23.25 -4.33
C HIS A 284 -14.21 21.75 -4.21
N LEU A 285 -14.55 21.25 -3.02
CA LEU A 285 -14.88 19.84 -2.84
C LEU A 285 -16.25 19.51 -3.44
N ASN A 286 -16.34 18.33 -4.05
CA ASN A 286 -17.61 17.75 -4.49
C ASN A 286 -18.13 16.78 -3.44
N TRP A 287 -18.92 17.28 -2.52
CA TRP A 287 -19.41 16.52 -1.35
C TRP A 287 -20.15 15.24 -1.73
N THR A 288 -20.92 15.25 -2.82
CA THR A 288 -21.62 14.06 -3.28
C THR A 288 -20.65 12.98 -3.77
N TYR A 289 -19.65 13.37 -4.60
CA TYR A 289 -18.59 12.45 -5.02
C TYR A 289 -17.78 11.97 -3.81
N TYR A 290 -17.35 12.88 -2.97
CA TYR A 290 -16.53 12.60 -1.79
C TYR A 290 -17.22 11.60 -0.86
N THR A 291 -18.55 11.74 -0.67
CA THR A 291 -19.35 10.77 0.10
C THR A 291 -19.34 9.39 -0.56
N LYS A 292 -19.48 9.30 -1.89
CA LYS A 292 -19.41 8.02 -2.62
C LYS A 292 -18.03 7.38 -2.50
N ALA A 293 -16.96 8.16 -2.68
CA ALA A 293 -15.59 7.69 -2.54
C ALA A 293 -15.32 7.14 -1.14
N THR A 294 -15.74 7.87 -0.10
CA THR A 294 -15.62 7.43 1.29
C THR A 294 -16.43 6.15 1.58
N LYS A 295 -17.63 6.02 1.03
CA LYS A 295 -18.46 4.80 1.14
C LYS A 295 -17.77 3.59 0.49
N LEU A 296 -17.17 3.79 -0.68
CA LEU A 296 -16.41 2.74 -1.34
C LEU A 296 -15.19 2.32 -0.51
N MET A 297 -14.46 3.28 0.03
CA MET A 297 -13.30 2.99 0.89
C MET A 297 -13.70 2.29 2.20
N LEU A 298 -14.85 2.65 2.79
CA LEU A 298 -15.40 1.89 3.92
C LEU A 298 -15.68 0.45 3.52
N ALA A 299 -16.35 0.21 2.38
CA ALA A 299 -16.67 -1.14 1.92
C ALA A 299 -15.40 -1.97 1.70
N ILE A 300 -14.38 -1.40 1.03
CA ILE A 300 -13.10 -2.06 0.80
C ILE A 300 -12.43 -2.41 2.13
N THR A 301 -12.38 -1.48 3.08
CA THR A 301 -11.74 -1.67 4.38
C THR A 301 -12.47 -2.74 5.22
N ALA A 302 -13.79 -2.72 5.24
CA ALA A 302 -14.59 -3.69 5.98
C ALA A 302 -14.46 -5.11 5.40
N GLU A 303 -14.56 -5.24 4.07
CA GLU A 303 -14.45 -6.53 3.38
C GLU A 303 -13.07 -7.15 3.57
N ILE A 304 -12.00 -6.36 3.40
CA ILE A 304 -10.64 -6.87 3.52
C ILE A 304 -10.31 -7.28 4.97
N ALA A 305 -10.84 -6.57 5.96
CA ALA A 305 -10.62 -6.87 7.37
C ALA A 305 -11.40 -8.10 7.87
N GLN A 306 -12.45 -8.51 7.15
CA GLN A 306 -13.20 -9.73 7.43
C GLN A 306 -12.59 -10.99 6.80
N ARG A 307 -11.64 -10.84 5.85
CA ARG A 307 -11.05 -12.00 5.18
C ARG A 307 -10.38 -12.91 6.21
N PRO A 308 -10.72 -14.22 6.22
CA PRO A 308 -9.93 -15.17 6.99
C PRO A 308 -8.53 -15.27 6.37
N ILE A 309 -7.49 -15.14 7.18
CA ILE A 309 -6.12 -15.41 6.72
C ILE A 309 -5.84 -16.89 6.97
N ASP A 310 -5.98 -17.66 5.94
CA ASP A 310 -5.66 -19.09 5.99
C ASP A 310 -4.16 -19.34 5.94
N VAL A 311 -3.50 -18.80 4.92
CA VAL A 311 -2.05 -18.71 4.76
C VAL A 311 -1.74 -17.64 3.73
N GLU A 312 -0.77 -16.79 4.03
CA GLU A 312 -0.25 -15.80 3.08
C GLU A 312 1.27 -15.88 3.08
N VAL A 313 1.87 -15.58 1.94
CA VAL A 313 3.32 -15.49 1.80
C VAL A 313 3.65 -14.24 1.02
N MET A 314 4.67 -13.53 1.46
CA MET A 314 5.15 -12.31 0.82
C MET A 314 6.63 -12.43 0.49
N LEU A 315 7.00 -12.09 -0.73
CA LEU A 315 8.38 -11.97 -1.15
C LEU A 315 8.95 -10.61 -0.70
N LEU A 316 9.64 -10.58 0.45
CA LEU A 316 10.19 -9.35 1.00
C LEU A 316 11.39 -8.82 0.23
N ARG A 317 12.15 -9.73 -0.38
CA ARG A 317 13.35 -9.40 -1.16
C ARG A 317 13.42 -10.29 -2.40
N PRO A 318 13.98 -9.74 -3.50
CA PRO A 318 14.48 -8.38 -3.68
C PRO A 318 13.35 -7.34 -3.62
N LEU A 319 13.66 -6.11 -3.18
CA LEU A 319 12.68 -5.00 -3.20
C LEU A 319 12.35 -4.63 -4.64
N GLU A 320 11.08 -4.44 -4.92
CA GLU A 320 10.60 -4.08 -6.24
C GLU A 320 11.11 -2.69 -6.67
N GLY A 321 11.48 -2.56 -7.95
CA GLY A 321 12.00 -1.30 -8.49
C GLY A 321 13.44 -0.96 -8.11
N TYR A 322 14.15 -1.84 -7.41
CA TYR A 322 15.54 -1.62 -7.02
C TYR A 322 16.55 -2.29 -7.95
N LEU A 323 17.70 -1.64 -8.11
CA LEU A 323 18.88 -2.25 -8.68
C LEU A 323 19.73 -2.87 -7.57
N TYR A 324 19.92 -4.19 -7.62
CA TYR A 324 20.84 -4.90 -6.75
C TYR A 324 22.20 -5.06 -7.43
N PHE A 325 23.23 -4.53 -6.78
CA PHE A 325 24.61 -4.79 -7.19
C PHE A 325 25.28 -5.69 -6.14
N PHE A 326 25.42 -6.97 -6.46
CA PHE A 326 25.76 -8.06 -5.54
C PHE A 326 24.76 -8.19 -4.37
N LYS A 327 25.07 -7.67 -3.19
CA LYS A 327 24.20 -7.73 -2.01
C LYS A 327 23.50 -6.41 -1.68
N ARG A 328 23.87 -5.32 -2.35
CA ARG A 328 23.44 -3.98 -1.96
C ARG A 328 22.32 -3.50 -2.86
N PRO A 329 21.14 -3.20 -2.30
CA PRO A 329 20.11 -2.49 -3.03
C PRO A 329 20.58 -1.05 -3.27
N VAL A 330 20.47 -0.60 -4.50
CA VAL A 330 20.69 0.79 -4.90
C VAL A 330 19.36 1.29 -5.44
N ARG A 331 18.74 2.24 -4.75
CA ARG A 331 17.50 2.85 -5.25
C ARG A 331 17.76 3.42 -6.64
N GLN A 332 16.85 3.23 -7.56
CA GLN A 332 16.93 3.84 -8.89
C GLN A 332 16.86 5.36 -8.71
N THR A 333 18.00 6.02 -8.77
CA THR A 333 18.09 7.48 -8.78
C THR A 333 17.89 7.98 -10.22
N SER A 334 17.64 9.27 -10.39
CA SER A 334 17.35 9.96 -11.66
C SER A 334 18.28 9.67 -12.84
N PHE A 335 19.47 9.11 -12.61
CA PHE A 335 20.34 8.62 -13.67
C PHE A 335 19.81 7.33 -14.32
N ALA A 336 19.03 6.54 -13.59
CA ALA A 336 18.27 5.42 -14.13
C ALA A 336 17.05 5.89 -14.93
N ASP A 337 16.51 7.07 -14.67
CA ASP A 337 15.37 7.62 -15.41
C ASP A 337 15.68 7.88 -16.88
N PHE A 338 16.92 8.16 -17.24
CA PHE A 338 17.35 8.31 -18.64
C PHE A 338 17.27 6.98 -19.43
N TRP A 339 17.48 5.85 -18.77
CA TRP A 339 17.33 4.50 -19.34
C TRP A 339 15.93 3.92 -19.10
N ALA A 340 15.16 4.52 -18.24
CA ALA A 340 13.98 3.94 -17.58
C ALA A 340 12.63 4.20 -18.26
N ASN A 341 12.57 4.85 -19.43
CA ASN A 341 11.28 4.91 -20.17
C ASN A 341 10.73 3.53 -20.59
N GLY A 342 11.53 2.47 -20.40
CA GLY A 342 11.12 1.08 -20.59
C GLY A 342 11.32 0.19 -19.36
N MET A 343 11.77 0.74 -18.21
CA MET A 343 12.23 -0.04 -17.06
C MET A 343 11.63 0.40 -15.70
N ARG A 344 10.68 1.34 -15.70
CA ARG A 344 9.98 1.76 -14.47
C ARG A 344 9.31 0.56 -13.81
N GLY A 345 9.52 0.43 -12.50
CA GLY A 345 8.88 -0.61 -11.68
C GLY A 345 9.51 -2.00 -11.80
N ARG A 346 10.67 -2.17 -12.44
CA ARG A 346 11.33 -3.47 -12.56
C ARG A 346 12.54 -3.58 -11.64
N THR A 347 12.68 -4.73 -11.01
CA THR A 347 13.82 -5.07 -10.16
C THR A 347 14.95 -5.64 -11.01
N PHE A 348 16.17 -5.12 -10.83
CA PHE A 348 17.38 -5.59 -11.49
C PHE A 348 18.33 -6.22 -10.49
N ILE A 349 18.85 -7.39 -10.83
CA ILE A 349 19.80 -8.13 -9.99
C ILE A 349 21.07 -8.40 -10.78
N ILE A 350 22.18 -7.78 -10.35
CA ILE A 350 23.49 -8.00 -10.94
C ILE A 350 24.40 -8.71 -9.93
N GLY A 351 24.82 -9.94 -10.27
CA GLY A 351 25.69 -10.76 -9.47
C GLY A 351 24.98 -11.72 -8.51
N GLY A 352 25.61 -12.85 -8.22
CA GLY A 352 25.03 -14.00 -7.54
C GLY A 352 25.11 -13.97 -6.01
N ARG A 353 24.91 -12.83 -5.36
CA ARG A 353 24.95 -12.72 -3.88
C ARG A 353 23.71 -12.06 -3.29
N THR A 354 22.74 -11.72 -4.12
CA THR A 354 21.44 -11.19 -3.67
C THR A 354 20.65 -12.33 -3.05
N MET A 355 19.99 -12.05 -1.92
CA MET A 355 19.09 -12.99 -1.26
C MET A 355 17.66 -12.67 -1.67
N ALA A 356 16.87 -13.68 -1.96
CA ALA A 356 15.42 -13.63 -1.84
C ALA A 356 15.07 -13.96 -0.41
N SER A 357 14.09 -13.29 0.16
CA SER A 357 13.52 -13.62 1.47
C SER A 357 12.01 -13.52 1.41
N ALA A 358 11.33 -14.40 2.11
CA ALA A 358 9.89 -14.43 2.21
C ALA A 358 9.45 -14.36 3.66
N GLU A 359 8.32 -13.71 3.89
CA GLU A 359 7.59 -13.74 5.15
C GLU A 359 6.29 -14.49 4.95
N VAL A 360 5.93 -15.31 5.92
CA VAL A 360 4.73 -16.16 5.85
C VAL A 360 3.87 -15.89 7.06
N PHE A 361 2.60 -15.60 6.80
CA PHE A 361 1.58 -15.42 7.81
C PHE A 361 0.60 -16.59 7.70
N SER A 362 0.35 -17.28 8.79
CA SER A 362 -0.54 -18.42 8.79
C SER A 362 -1.11 -18.66 10.18
N SER A 363 -2.40 -19.02 10.23
CA SER A 363 -3.05 -19.55 11.43
C SER A 363 -2.61 -20.99 11.78
N GLU A 364 -1.83 -21.64 10.89
CA GLU A 364 -1.34 -22.99 11.05
C GLU A 364 0.19 -23.05 10.95
N PRO A 365 0.85 -24.06 11.51
CA PRO A 365 2.28 -24.25 11.35
C PRO A 365 2.67 -24.39 9.88
N ILE A 366 3.73 -23.69 9.48
CA ILE A 366 4.30 -23.80 8.15
C ILE A 366 5.15 -25.07 8.07
N ARG A 367 4.91 -25.86 7.05
CA ARG A 367 5.68 -27.07 6.80
C ARG A 367 6.98 -26.76 6.08
N TYR A 368 6.92 -25.92 5.06
CA TYR A 368 8.07 -25.41 4.31
C TYR A 368 7.65 -24.29 3.34
N VAL A 369 8.64 -23.52 2.95
CA VAL A 369 8.54 -22.49 1.91
C VAL A 369 9.40 -22.92 0.71
N VAL A 370 8.89 -22.78 -0.49
CA VAL A 370 9.57 -23.15 -1.74
C VAL A 370 9.86 -21.89 -2.55
N PHE A 371 11.08 -21.77 -3.03
CA PHE A 371 11.45 -20.74 -4.00
C PHE A 371 11.64 -21.36 -5.37
N CYS A 372 11.01 -20.72 -6.38
CA CYS A 372 11.09 -21.09 -7.79
C CYS A 372 11.59 -19.93 -8.63
N VAL A 373 12.03 -20.23 -9.84
CA VAL A 373 12.27 -19.26 -10.92
C VAL A 373 11.68 -19.81 -12.19
N ASP A 374 10.81 -19.04 -12.83
CA ASP A 374 10.10 -19.41 -14.07
C ASP A 374 9.36 -20.76 -13.93
N GLY A 375 8.72 -20.98 -12.78
CA GLY A 375 8.02 -22.23 -12.47
C GLY A 375 8.91 -23.42 -12.13
N GLN A 376 10.24 -23.24 -12.12
CA GLN A 376 11.18 -24.32 -11.79
C GLN A 376 11.58 -24.24 -10.31
N PHE A 377 11.37 -25.34 -9.60
CA PHE A 377 11.81 -25.52 -8.23
C PHE A 377 13.33 -25.32 -8.12
N LEU A 378 13.75 -24.52 -7.13
CA LEU A 378 15.17 -24.29 -6.83
C LEU A 378 15.56 -24.75 -5.43
N VAL A 379 14.78 -24.35 -4.41
CA VAL A 379 15.09 -24.69 -3.02
C VAL A 379 13.81 -24.66 -2.19
N TRP A 380 13.81 -25.38 -1.08
CA TRP A 380 12.82 -25.24 -0.01
C TRP A 380 13.53 -24.93 1.30
N ASP A 381 12.81 -24.27 2.20
CA ASP A 381 13.27 -23.88 3.52
C ASP A 381 12.16 -24.16 4.54
N SER A 382 12.51 -24.80 5.67
CA SER A 382 11.54 -25.17 6.72
C SER A 382 11.61 -24.28 7.94
N ASP A 383 12.62 -23.43 8.01
CA ASP A 383 12.93 -22.66 9.20
C ASP A 383 13.01 -21.17 8.91
N PRO A 384 12.24 -20.29 9.60
CA PRO A 384 12.39 -18.86 9.42
C PRO A 384 13.75 -18.34 9.95
N PRO A 385 14.33 -17.30 9.33
CA PRO A 385 13.80 -16.56 8.18
C PRO A 385 13.95 -17.36 6.88
N TYR A 386 12.86 -17.42 6.10
CA TYR A 386 12.87 -18.14 4.83
C TYR A 386 13.67 -17.36 3.81
N GLU A 387 14.83 -17.90 3.42
CA GLU A 387 15.77 -17.19 2.56
C GLU A 387 16.34 -18.09 1.47
N TRP A 388 16.55 -17.51 0.30
CA TRP A 388 17.23 -18.16 -0.79
C TRP A 388 18.22 -17.21 -1.46
N ARG A 389 19.43 -17.70 -1.74
CA ARG A 389 20.39 -16.97 -2.54
C ARG A 389 20.04 -17.08 -4.02
N ILE A 390 19.74 -15.95 -4.67
CA ILE A 390 19.32 -15.88 -6.07
C ILE A 390 20.46 -16.35 -6.99
N GLN A 391 20.33 -17.56 -7.46
CA GLN A 391 21.27 -18.23 -8.36
C GLN A 391 20.57 -19.35 -9.13
N GLY A 392 21.05 -19.67 -10.32
CA GLY A 392 20.52 -20.79 -11.09
C GLY A 392 20.95 -22.13 -10.49
N TRP A 393 20.24 -23.21 -10.83
CA TRP A 393 20.63 -24.56 -10.40
C TRP A 393 21.83 -25.06 -11.20
N PHE A 394 21.62 -25.35 -12.48
CA PHE A 394 22.67 -25.83 -13.40
C PHE A 394 23.18 -24.73 -14.34
N TYR A 395 22.36 -23.75 -14.65
CA TYR A 395 22.65 -22.68 -15.61
C TYR A 395 22.59 -21.31 -14.92
N PRO A 396 23.40 -20.35 -15.40
CA PRO A 396 23.28 -18.96 -14.98
C PRO A 396 21.89 -18.39 -15.24
N LEU A 397 21.43 -17.52 -14.35
CA LEU A 397 20.21 -16.74 -14.57
C LEU A 397 20.56 -15.46 -15.31
N ILE A 398 20.16 -15.36 -16.57
CA ILE A 398 20.46 -14.22 -17.44
C ILE A 398 19.19 -13.85 -18.22
N GLY A 399 18.67 -12.65 -17.99
CA GLY A 399 17.49 -12.14 -18.69
C GLY A 399 16.34 -11.82 -17.78
N LYS A 400 15.13 -11.87 -18.34
CA LYS A 400 13.89 -11.71 -17.60
C LYS A 400 13.53 -13.04 -16.96
N HIS A 401 13.19 -12.99 -15.69
CA HIS A 401 12.77 -14.12 -14.90
C HIS A 401 11.64 -13.71 -13.97
N THR A 402 10.83 -14.66 -13.54
CA THR A 402 9.88 -14.49 -12.44
C THR A 402 10.40 -15.28 -11.24
N ILE A 403 10.60 -14.62 -10.11
CA ILE A 403 10.87 -15.28 -8.83
C ILE A 403 9.54 -15.56 -8.18
N GLU A 404 9.30 -16.81 -7.79
CA GLU A 404 8.07 -17.27 -7.16
C GLU A 404 8.38 -17.86 -5.79
N VAL A 405 7.51 -17.65 -4.83
CA VAL A 405 7.56 -18.25 -3.51
C VAL A 405 6.25 -18.91 -3.18
N TYR A 406 6.29 -20.12 -2.61
CA TYR A 406 5.13 -20.88 -2.19
C TYR A 406 5.31 -21.29 -0.73
N ALA A 407 4.33 -20.99 0.12
CA ALA A 407 4.28 -21.45 1.51
C ALA A 407 3.25 -22.57 1.64
N TYR A 408 3.66 -23.67 2.26
CA TYR A 408 2.83 -24.84 2.52
C TYR A 408 2.61 -25.01 4.01
N THR A 409 1.35 -25.09 4.44
CA THR A 409 0.99 -25.42 5.82
C THR A 409 1.04 -26.92 6.08
N THR A 410 0.99 -27.29 7.36
CA THR A 410 0.92 -28.71 7.77
C THR A 410 -0.38 -29.40 7.34
N SER A 411 -1.48 -28.65 7.16
CA SER A 411 -2.75 -29.15 6.64
C SER A 411 -2.81 -29.26 5.12
N GLY A 412 -1.78 -28.72 4.40
CA GLY A 412 -1.69 -28.76 2.94
C GLY A 412 -2.27 -27.53 2.22
N LYS A 413 -2.64 -26.46 2.95
CA LYS A 413 -2.96 -25.19 2.31
C LYS A 413 -1.70 -24.58 1.70
N VAL A 414 -1.87 -23.82 0.61
CA VAL A 414 -0.76 -23.21 -0.13
C VAL A 414 -1.07 -21.75 -0.43
N ALA A 415 -0.11 -20.89 -0.15
CA ALA A 415 -0.09 -19.51 -0.66
C ALA A 415 1.12 -19.30 -1.55
N SER A 416 1.04 -18.34 -2.47
CA SER A 416 2.15 -17.97 -3.34
C SER A 416 2.23 -16.48 -3.56
N ASP A 417 3.45 -15.99 -3.77
CA ASP A 417 3.74 -14.64 -4.23
C ASP A 417 4.82 -14.70 -5.32
N GLU A 418 4.81 -13.72 -6.24
CA GLU A 418 5.73 -13.71 -7.36
C GLU A 418 6.21 -12.29 -7.71
N MET A 419 7.41 -12.21 -8.29
CA MET A 419 8.01 -10.95 -8.72
C MET A 419 8.77 -11.10 -10.02
N ASP A 420 8.45 -10.24 -10.97
CA ASP A 420 9.22 -10.11 -12.21
C ASP A 420 10.54 -9.38 -11.96
N VAL A 421 11.63 -10.00 -12.39
CA VAL A 421 12.99 -9.48 -12.21
C VAL A 421 13.80 -9.58 -13.51
N ILE A 422 14.82 -8.75 -13.62
CA ILE A 422 15.86 -8.91 -14.64
C ILE A 422 17.15 -9.31 -13.92
N ILE A 423 17.63 -10.51 -14.20
CA ILE A 423 18.78 -11.09 -13.53
C ILE A 423 19.98 -11.15 -14.49
N LEU A 424 21.14 -10.80 -14.01
CA LEU A 424 22.44 -11.06 -14.61
C LEU A 424 23.33 -11.71 -13.53
N SER A 425 23.15 -13.00 -13.33
CA SER A 425 23.92 -13.79 -12.36
C SER A 425 24.56 -15.01 -13.03
N LEU A 426 25.87 -15.08 -12.97
CA LEU A 426 26.65 -16.23 -13.44
C LEU A 426 26.81 -17.32 -12.37
N SER A 427 26.23 -17.10 -11.17
CA SER A 427 26.30 -18.06 -10.08
C SER A 427 25.32 -19.22 -10.29
N THR A 428 25.78 -20.44 -10.03
CA THR A 428 24.97 -21.66 -10.04
C THR A 428 25.18 -22.42 -8.72
N THR A 429 24.20 -23.23 -8.33
CA THR A 429 24.25 -24.09 -7.15
C THR A 429 25.22 -25.27 -7.39
N TYR A 430 25.18 -25.84 -8.58
CA TYR A 430 26.11 -26.89 -8.99
C TYR A 430 27.16 -26.28 -9.92
N LYS A 431 28.42 -26.54 -9.57
CA LYS A 431 29.62 -26.22 -10.41
C LYS A 431 29.97 -27.39 -11.30
#